data_9765c9412c3a7c7e69dd2827818fbf1c
#
_entry.id   9765c9412c3a7c7e69dd2827818fbf1c
#
_cell.length_a   1.000
_cell.length_b   1.000
_cell.length_c   1.000
_cell.angle_alpha   90.00
_cell.angle_beta   90.00
_cell.angle_gamma   90.00
#
_symmetry.space_group_name_H-M   'P 1'
#
loop_
_entity.id
_entity.type
_entity.pdbx_description
1 polymer ?
#
loop_
_entity_poly.entity_id
_entity_poly.type
_entity_poly.pdbx_seq_one_letter_code
_entity_poly.pdbx_strand_id
1 'polypeptide(L)'
;MLEIIKRLEYYAKVQPQSIALQIDDEIVNYESLYQKICDCTLNSPKFKLGSRVALLNDSPIVNITNYFVVLMMDGVPCFLDNKWSRDTIDKLIEHFHIEYVTTAVGKFKRTTSFGTYEKYISEELKVDDLLHIGFTSGTTGLPKAYYRNEPSWIGSYAENEKLIHNYETALAAPGPLAHSL
;
A
#
# COMPACT_ATOMS: atom_id res chain seq x y z
N MET A 1 5.81 -10.24 -11.64
CA MET A 1 5.78 -8.78 -11.32
C MET A 1 4.35 -8.31 -11.49
N LEU A 2 3.78 -7.70 -10.48
CA LEU A 2 2.41 -7.20 -10.46
C LEU A 2 2.16 -6.15 -11.57
N GLU A 3 0.96 -6.13 -12.11
CA GLU A 3 0.59 -5.22 -13.21
C GLU A 3 0.70 -3.74 -12.81
N ILE A 4 0.34 -3.41 -11.59
CA ILE A 4 0.46 -2.04 -11.07
C ILE A 4 1.92 -1.55 -11.07
N ILE A 5 2.89 -2.44 -10.79
CA ILE A 5 4.31 -2.11 -10.82
C ILE A 5 4.79 -1.93 -12.27
N LYS A 6 4.35 -2.81 -13.19
CA LYS A 6 4.67 -2.67 -14.62
C LYS A 6 4.15 -1.36 -15.21
N ARG A 7 2.94 -0.95 -14.81
CA ARG A 7 2.37 0.34 -15.24
C ARG A 7 3.19 1.52 -14.72
N LEU A 8 3.59 1.50 -13.46
CA LEU A 8 4.46 2.54 -12.89
C LEU A 8 5.80 2.60 -13.63
N GLU A 9 6.43 1.46 -13.87
CA GLU A 9 7.69 1.37 -14.63
C GLU A 9 7.52 1.89 -16.07
N TYR A 10 6.40 1.55 -16.72
CA TYR A 10 6.07 2.02 -18.06
C TYR A 10 5.99 3.56 -18.09
N TYR A 11 5.21 4.18 -17.20
CA TYR A 11 5.09 5.64 -17.17
C TYR A 11 6.39 6.34 -16.79
N ALA A 12 7.20 5.75 -15.92
CA ALA A 12 8.54 6.26 -15.61
C ALA A 12 9.47 6.28 -16.84
N LYS A 13 9.25 5.38 -17.83
CA LYS A 13 10.02 5.33 -19.08
C LYS A 13 9.47 6.24 -20.17
N VAL A 14 8.14 6.29 -20.35
CA VAL A 14 7.52 7.00 -21.49
C VAL A 14 7.15 8.44 -21.17
N GLN A 15 6.89 8.75 -19.90
CA GLN A 15 6.50 10.08 -19.43
C GLN A 15 7.24 10.44 -18.11
N PRO A 16 8.59 10.38 -18.09
CA PRO A 16 9.39 10.49 -16.86
C PRO A 16 9.12 11.79 -16.08
N GLN A 17 8.89 12.90 -16.77
CA GLN A 17 8.70 14.21 -16.17
C GLN A 17 7.23 14.55 -15.87
N SER A 18 6.28 13.70 -16.27
CA SER A 18 4.87 13.89 -15.93
C SER A 18 4.64 13.69 -14.43
N ILE A 19 3.69 14.43 -13.89
CA ILE A 19 3.33 14.35 -12.45
C ILE A 19 2.72 12.99 -12.18
N ALA A 20 3.33 12.24 -11.25
CA ALA A 20 2.80 10.99 -10.75
C ALA A 20 1.93 11.23 -9.51
N LEU A 21 2.38 12.10 -8.60
CA LEU A 21 1.69 12.45 -7.36
C LEU A 21 1.82 13.95 -7.12
N GLN A 22 0.74 14.56 -6.67
CA GLN A 22 0.75 15.92 -6.14
C GLN A 22 -0.10 15.95 -4.86
N ILE A 23 0.50 16.39 -3.78
CA ILE A 23 -0.14 16.51 -2.47
C ILE A 23 0.26 17.86 -1.90
N ASP A 24 -0.70 18.75 -1.77
CA ASP A 24 -0.47 20.16 -1.46
C ASP A 24 0.55 20.77 -2.46
N ASP A 25 1.66 21.29 -1.95
CA ASP A 25 2.74 21.88 -2.77
C ASP A 25 3.83 20.86 -3.16
N GLU A 26 3.74 19.61 -2.67
CA GLU A 26 4.71 18.57 -2.99
C GLU A 26 4.34 17.86 -4.29
N ILE A 27 5.22 17.93 -5.29
CA ILE A 27 5.04 17.32 -6.60
C ILE A 27 6.13 16.26 -6.81
N VAL A 28 5.72 15.06 -7.22
CA VAL A 28 6.62 13.94 -7.55
C VAL A 28 6.31 13.46 -8.96
N ASN A 29 7.30 13.45 -9.86
CA ASN A 29 7.16 12.91 -11.20
C ASN A 29 7.36 11.37 -11.21
N TYR A 30 6.98 10.73 -12.33
CA TYR A 30 7.07 9.27 -12.47
C TYR A 30 8.51 8.75 -12.33
N GLU A 31 9.49 9.42 -12.93
CA GLU A 31 10.90 9.01 -12.84
C GLU A 31 11.40 9.02 -11.40
N SER A 32 11.21 10.14 -10.71
CA SER A 32 11.63 10.31 -9.31
C SER A 32 10.96 9.32 -8.38
N LEU A 33 9.64 9.08 -8.56
CA LEU A 33 8.90 8.10 -7.77
C LEU A 33 9.45 6.69 -7.99
N TYR A 34 9.59 6.27 -9.25
CA TYR A 34 10.07 4.93 -9.58
C TYR A 34 11.50 4.70 -9.10
N GLN A 35 12.41 5.66 -9.34
CA GLN A 35 13.79 5.60 -8.87
C GLN A 35 13.84 5.46 -7.33
N LYS A 36 13.06 6.27 -6.62
CA LYS A 36 12.98 6.20 -5.17
C LYS A 36 12.50 4.84 -4.66
N ILE A 37 11.51 4.26 -5.32
CA ILE A 37 11.01 2.92 -4.99
C ILE A 37 12.09 1.86 -5.21
N CYS A 38 12.79 1.91 -6.35
CA CYS A 38 13.88 0.97 -6.66
C CYS A 38 15.01 1.06 -5.63
N ASP A 39 15.46 2.27 -5.31
CA ASP A 39 16.52 2.51 -4.33
C ASP A 39 16.13 1.99 -2.94
N CYS A 40 14.89 2.24 -2.52
CA CYS A 40 14.37 1.72 -1.26
C CYS A 40 14.30 0.19 -1.25
N THR A 41 13.83 -0.43 -2.33
CA THR A 41 13.73 -1.89 -2.45
C THR A 41 15.10 -2.56 -2.34
N LEU A 42 16.13 -1.97 -2.95
CA LEU A 42 17.50 -2.49 -2.89
C LEU A 42 18.13 -2.38 -1.49
N ASN A 43 17.73 -1.37 -0.72
CA ASN A 43 18.33 -1.04 0.59
C ASN A 43 17.45 -1.45 1.78
N SER A 44 16.33 -2.07 1.56
CA SER A 44 15.41 -2.51 2.62
C SER A 44 15.67 -3.97 3.02
N PRO A 45 15.30 -4.37 4.26
CA PRO A 45 15.35 -5.76 4.66
C PRO A 45 14.39 -6.60 3.82
N LYS A 46 14.80 -7.79 3.41
CA LYS A 46 13.93 -8.70 2.66
C LYS A 46 12.78 -9.19 3.54
N PHE A 47 11.56 -9.08 3.04
CA PHE A 47 10.39 -9.70 3.65
C PHE A 47 10.31 -11.19 3.27
N LYS A 48 9.57 -11.95 4.08
CA LYS A 48 9.06 -13.23 3.60
C LYS A 48 7.89 -12.96 2.66
N LEU A 49 7.68 -13.83 1.69
CA LEU A 49 6.52 -13.77 0.80
C LEU A 49 5.23 -13.60 1.63
N GLY A 50 4.45 -12.59 1.31
CA GLY A 50 3.20 -12.28 1.99
C GLY A 50 3.33 -11.63 3.36
N SER A 51 4.53 -11.23 3.81
CA SER A 51 4.70 -10.46 5.05
C SER A 51 3.83 -9.21 5.02
N ARG A 52 3.03 -9.01 6.06
CA ARG A 52 2.13 -7.87 6.18
C ARG A 52 2.86 -6.68 6.78
N VAL A 53 2.70 -5.53 6.13
CA VAL A 53 3.43 -4.30 6.46
C VAL A 53 2.45 -3.15 6.65
N ALA A 54 2.35 -2.61 7.86
CA ALA A 54 1.53 -1.43 8.12
C ALA A 54 2.13 -0.19 7.45
N LEU A 55 1.33 0.47 6.64
CA LEU A 55 1.58 1.80 6.12
C LEU A 55 0.94 2.80 7.08
N LEU A 56 1.78 3.41 7.91
CA LEU A 56 1.35 4.28 9.00
C LEU A 56 2.29 5.49 9.05
N ASN A 57 2.08 6.45 8.16
CA ASN A 57 2.84 7.69 8.10
C ASN A 57 1.90 8.87 7.85
N ASP A 58 2.26 10.05 8.35
CA ASP A 58 1.47 11.27 8.17
C ASP A 58 1.51 11.75 6.71
N SER A 59 2.62 11.53 6.00
CA SER A 59 2.75 11.88 4.59
C SER A 59 2.14 10.83 3.68
N PRO A 60 1.12 11.17 2.86
CA PRO A 60 0.57 10.28 1.86
C PRO A 60 1.60 9.85 0.82
N ILE A 61 2.54 10.72 0.42
CA ILE A 61 3.61 10.39 -0.53
C ILE A 61 4.51 9.29 0.04
N VAL A 62 4.84 9.35 1.34
CA VAL A 62 5.62 8.31 2.02
C VAL A 62 4.84 6.98 2.02
N ASN A 63 3.55 7.01 2.31
CA ASN A 63 2.70 5.80 2.30
C ASN A 63 2.58 5.19 0.90
N ILE A 64 2.36 6.01 -0.15
CA ILE A 64 2.28 5.54 -1.53
C ILE A 64 3.64 4.96 -1.98
N THR A 65 4.74 5.64 -1.69
CA THR A 65 6.07 5.12 -2.02
C THR A 65 6.33 3.79 -1.33
N ASN A 66 6.05 3.68 -0.03
CA ASN A 66 6.19 2.44 0.73
C ASN A 66 5.23 1.34 0.27
N TYR A 67 4.03 1.69 -0.22
CA TYR A 67 3.11 0.74 -0.84
C TYR A 67 3.79 -0.03 -1.99
N PHE A 68 4.39 0.71 -2.93
CA PHE A 68 5.10 0.09 -4.04
C PHE A 68 6.36 -0.66 -3.60
N VAL A 69 7.12 -0.13 -2.64
CA VAL A 69 8.30 -0.82 -2.07
C VAL A 69 7.90 -2.17 -1.48
N VAL A 70 6.83 -2.20 -0.68
CA VAL A 70 6.32 -3.43 -0.07
C VAL A 70 5.89 -4.43 -1.13
N LEU A 71 5.16 -4.00 -2.16
CA LEU A 71 4.76 -4.86 -3.28
C LEU A 71 5.95 -5.41 -4.07
N MET A 72 6.97 -4.59 -4.33
CA MET A 72 8.21 -5.03 -5.01
C MET A 72 9.03 -6.01 -4.19
N MET A 73 8.78 -6.09 -2.90
CA MET A 73 9.44 -7.00 -1.95
C MET A 73 8.55 -8.20 -1.57
N ASP A 74 7.53 -8.49 -2.39
CA ASP A 74 6.57 -9.58 -2.19
C ASP A 74 5.83 -9.53 -0.83
N GLY A 75 5.70 -8.33 -0.26
CA GLY A 75 4.91 -8.08 0.94
C GLY A 75 3.48 -7.66 0.63
N VAL A 76 2.64 -7.62 1.66
CA VAL A 76 1.25 -7.18 1.61
C VAL A 76 1.11 -5.88 2.40
N PRO A 77 0.96 -4.72 1.73
CA PRO A 77 0.74 -3.46 2.42
C PRO A 77 -0.62 -3.43 3.11
N CYS A 78 -0.65 -2.90 4.33
CA CYS A 78 -1.84 -2.75 5.17
C CYS A 78 -2.02 -1.27 5.48
N PHE A 79 -3.08 -0.64 4.97
CA PHE A 79 -3.35 0.77 5.19
C PHE A 79 -4.01 1.00 6.55
N LEU A 80 -3.29 1.59 7.50
CA LEU A 80 -3.81 2.00 8.79
C LEU A 80 -3.96 3.52 8.86
N ASP A 81 -5.02 3.98 9.54
CA ASP A 81 -5.22 5.41 9.80
C ASP A 81 -4.40 5.82 11.03
N ASN A 82 -3.50 6.79 10.85
CA ASN A 82 -2.68 7.35 11.93
C ASN A 82 -3.51 8.13 12.98
N LYS A 83 -4.76 8.47 12.66
CA LYS A 83 -5.70 9.12 13.60
C LYS A 83 -6.33 8.15 14.58
N TRP A 84 -6.22 6.85 14.36
CA TRP A 84 -6.70 5.87 15.33
C TRP A 84 -5.88 5.87 16.60
N SER A 85 -6.53 5.50 17.72
CA SER A 85 -5.83 5.37 18.99
C SER A 85 -4.71 4.34 18.89
N ARG A 86 -3.66 4.52 19.68
CA ARG A 86 -2.56 3.56 19.75
C ARG A 86 -3.04 2.15 20.07
N ASP A 87 -3.99 2.02 21.00
CA ASP A 87 -4.61 0.75 21.37
C ASP A 87 -5.31 0.08 20.19
N THR A 88 -6.03 0.86 19.36
CA THR A 88 -6.66 0.35 18.14
C THR A 88 -5.62 -0.17 17.14
N ILE A 89 -4.56 0.62 16.89
CA ILE A 89 -3.48 0.24 15.99
C ILE A 89 -2.79 -1.03 16.47
N ASP A 90 -2.44 -1.11 17.76
CA ASP A 90 -1.76 -2.28 18.33
C ASP A 90 -2.63 -3.54 18.25
N LYS A 91 -3.94 -3.43 18.49
CA LYS A 91 -4.91 -4.52 18.30
C LYS A 91 -5.03 -4.98 16.85
N LEU A 92 -5.00 -4.05 15.88
CA LEU A 92 -5.01 -4.40 14.46
C LEU A 92 -3.72 -5.10 14.05
N ILE A 93 -2.57 -4.61 14.51
CA ILE A 93 -1.26 -5.23 14.27
C ILE A 93 -1.26 -6.68 14.79
N GLU A 94 -1.76 -6.90 15.98
CA GLU A 94 -1.86 -8.23 16.57
C GLU A 94 -2.85 -9.12 15.83
N HIS A 95 -4.09 -8.64 15.66
CA HIS A 95 -5.18 -9.43 15.07
C HIS A 95 -4.91 -9.82 13.61
N PHE A 96 -4.31 -8.93 12.83
CA PHE A 96 -4.00 -9.17 11.41
C PHE A 96 -2.56 -9.64 11.18
N HIS A 97 -1.80 -9.95 12.24
CA HIS A 97 -0.42 -10.44 12.16
C HIS A 97 0.47 -9.56 11.26
N ILE A 98 0.42 -8.25 11.49
CA ILE A 98 1.23 -7.28 10.75
C ILE A 98 2.66 -7.33 11.30
N GLU A 99 3.59 -7.81 10.48
CA GLU A 99 4.97 -8.10 10.91
C GLU A 99 5.87 -6.87 10.95
N TYR A 100 5.56 -5.87 10.15
CA TYR A 100 6.36 -4.65 10.05
C TYR A 100 5.48 -3.40 10.04
N VAL A 101 6.07 -2.29 10.49
CA VAL A 101 5.47 -0.96 10.43
C VAL A 101 6.44 -0.03 9.73
N THR A 102 5.95 0.83 8.84
CA THR A 102 6.74 1.86 8.19
C THR A 102 7.12 2.96 9.19
N THR A 103 8.37 3.41 9.15
CA THR A 103 8.85 4.52 9.99
C THR A 103 9.28 5.73 9.18
N ALA A 104 9.71 5.50 7.93
CA ALA A 104 10.04 6.50 6.93
C ALA A 104 10.01 5.84 5.55
N VAL A 105 10.32 6.58 4.49
CA VAL A 105 10.43 6.01 3.13
C VAL A 105 11.50 4.91 3.10
N GLY A 106 11.11 3.70 2.72
CA GLY A 106 11.98 2.52 2.66
C GLY A 106 12.52 2.06 4.03
N LYS A 107 11.95 2.52 5.13
CA LYS A 107 12.36 2.13 6.49
C LYS A 107 11.24 1.39 7.20
N PHE A 108 11.55 0.20 7.65
CA PHE A 108 10.61 -0.73 8.26
C PHE A 108 11.12 -1.20 9.61
N LYS A 109 10.26 -1.18 10.61
CA LYS A 109 10.53 -1.71 11.94
C LYS A 109 9.69 -2.96 12.14
N ARG A 110 10.31 -4.04 12.59
CA ARG A 110 9.59 -5.26 12.95
C ARG A 110 8.74 -5.01 14.19
N THR A 111 7.51 -5.50 14.17
CA THR A 111 6.61 -5.46 15.32
C THR A 111 7.03 -6.52 16.35
N THR A 112 6.80 -6.26 17.63
CA THR A 112 7.28 -7.15 18.72
C THR A 112 6.25 -8.21 19.14
N SER A 113 5.05 -8.20 18.56
CA SER A 113 3.91 -8.99 19.01
C SER A 113 3.70 -10.22 18.13
N PHE A 114 4.59 -11.25 18.23
CA PHE A 114 4.30 -12.52 17.56
C PHE A 114 4.59 -13.73 18.42
N GLY A 115 3.52 -14.30 18.94
CA GLY A 115 3.47 -15.73 19.16
C GLY A 115 3.46 -16.46 17.78
N THR A 116 3.94 -17.67 17.74
CA THR A 116 3.94 -18.59 16.60
C THR A 116 2.52 -18.80 16.04
N TYR A 117 2.11 -17.99 15.08
CA TYR A 117 0.81 -18.11 14.39
C TYR A 117 0.99 -18.51 12.93
N GLU A 118 1.38 -19.78 12.71
CA GLU A 118 1.25 -20.40 11.39
C GLU A 118 -0.18 -20.86 11.06
N LYS A 119 -1.16 -20.65 11.95
CA LYS A 119 -2.42 -21.40 11.93
C LYS A 119 -3.70 -20.64 11.55
N TYR A 120 -3.64 -19.33 11.25
CA TYR A 120 -4.86 -18.55 10.97
C TYR A 120 -4.82 -17.71 9.68
N ILE A 121 -4.07 -18.13 8.68
CA ILE A 121 -4.42 -17.74 7.32
C ILE A 121 -5.61 -18.66 6.98
N SER A 122 -6.80 -18.08 6.90
CA SER A 122 -7.95 -18.84 6.44
C SER A 122 -7.57 -19.50 5.12
N GLU A 123 -7.84 -20.79 4.96
CA GLU A 123 -7.56 -21.57 3.74
C GLU A 123 -8.19 -20.94 2.48
N GLU A 124 -9.08 -19.95 2.65
CA GLU A 124 -9.79 -19.24 1.59
C GLU A 124 -8.99 -18.13 0.89
N LEU A 125 -7.92 -17.60 1.49
CA LEU A 125 -7.10 -16.55 0.88
C LEU A 125 -5.66 -17.05 0.77
N LYS A 126 -5.29 -17.53 -0.41
CA LYS A 126 -3.90 -17.80 -0.73
C LYS A 126 -3.10 -16.50 -0.61
N VAL A 127 -2.02 -16.52 0.15
CA VAL A 127 -1.14 -15.37 0.38
C VAL A 127 -0.69 -14.73 -0.93
N ASP A 128 -0.49 -15.55 -1.96
CA ASP A 128 -0.06 -15.15 -3.30
C ASP A 128 -1.08 -14.28 -4.05
N ASP A 129 -2.34 -14.23 -3.59
CA ASP A 129 -3.42 -13.50 -4.25
C ASP A 129 -3.68 -12.13 -3.63
N LEU A 130 -3.09 -11.80 -2.47
CA LEU A 130 -3.34 -10.53 -1.79
C LEU A 130 -2.46 -9.41 -2.35
N LEU A 131 -3.11 -8.36 -2.87
CA LEU A 131 -2.44 -7.12 -3.24
C LEU A 131 -2.28 -6.20 -2.03
N HIS A 132 -3.36 -5.96 -1.28
CA HIS A 132 -3.31 -5.19 -0.04
C HIS A 132 -4.49 -5.48 0.89
N ILE A 133 -4.35 -5.01 2.13
CA ILE A 133 -5.39 -5.00 3.15
C ILE A 133 -5.71 -3.55 3.50
N GLY A 134 -6.97 -3.18 3.39
CA GLY A 134 -7.45 -1.90 3.89
C GLY A 134 -8.43 -2.10 5.05
N PHE A 135 -8.75 -1.03 5.75
CA PHE A 135 -9.64 -1.08 6.91
C PHE A 135 -10.70 0.00 6.81
N THR A 136 -11.92 -0.32 7.22
CA THR A 136 -13.02 0.65 7.30
C THR A 136 -13.28 1.00 8.75
N SER A 137 -13.61 2.25 9.03
CA SER A 137 -14.03 2.70 10.36
C SER A 137 -15.31 1.96 10.78
N GLY A 138 -15.19 1.03 11.73
CA GLY A 138 -16.35 0.39 12.37
C GLY A 138 -16.95 1.33 13.42
N THR A 139 -18.26 1.48 13.45
CA THR A 139 -18.96 2.32 14.44
C THR A 139 -19.00 1.69 15.83
N THR A 140 -18.65 0.41 15.99
CA THR A 140 -18.87 -0.36 17.23
C THR A 140 -17.73 -1.33 17.58
N GLY A 141 -16.48 -1.03 17.24
CA GLY A 141 -15.38 -1.95 17.58
C GLY A 141 -14.11 -1.73 16.78
N LEU A 142 -13.31 -2.77 16.60
CA LEU A 142 -12.15 -2.73 15.74
C LEU A 142 -12.58 -2.48 14.29
N PRO A 143 -11.81 -1.67 13.52
CA PRO A 143 -12.02 -1.49 12.09
C PRO A 143 -12.11 -2.84 11.36
N LYS A 144 -13.03 -2.92 10.40
CA LYS A 144 -13.20 -4.12 9.59
C LYS A 144 -12.20 -4.12 8.44
N ALA A 145 -11.51 -5.25 8.24
CA ALA A 145 -10.62 -5.42 7.11
C ALA A 145 -11.39 -5.70 5.82
N TYR A 146 -10.89 -5.16 4.70
CA TYR A 146 -11.20 -5.62 3.37
C TYR A 146 -9.92 -6.01 2.64
N TYR A 147 -10.04 -6.95 1.73
CA TYR A 147 -8.93 -7.55 1.01
C TYR A 147 -9.06 -7.24 -0.48
N ARG A 148 -7.96 -6.87 -1.10
CA ARG A 148 -7.88 -6.68 -2.55
C ARG A 148 -6.85 -7.63 -3.13
N ASN A 149 -7.19 -8.23 -4.24
CA ASN A 149 -6.26 -8.97 -5.08
C ASN A 149 -6.02 -8.23 -6.41
N GLU A 150 -4.99 -8.62 -7.15
CA GLU A 150 -4.65 -7.97 -8.41
C GLU A 150 -5.79 -8.04 -9.45
N PRO A 151 -6.50 -9.18 -9.67
CA PRO A 151 -7.62 -9.22 -10.60
C PRO A 151 -8.74 -8.22 -10.27
N SER A 152 -9.07 -8.03 -8.99
CA SER A 152 -10.11 -7.07 -8.58
C SER A 152 -9.68 -5.63 -8.84
N TRP A 153 -8.40 -5.32 -8.71
CA TRP A 153 -7.81 -4.03 -9.04
C TRP A 153 -7.87 -3.74 -10.54
N ILE A 154 -7.41 -4.69 -11.35
CA ILE A 154 -7.42 -4.57 -12.81
C ILE A 154 -8.84 -4.38 -13.32
N GLY A 155 -9.81 -5.13 -12.77
CA GLY A 155 -11.23 -4.97 -13.12
C GLY A 155 -11.76 -3.58 -12.78
N SER A 156 -11.46 -3.06 -11.58
CA SER A 156 -11.85 -1.69 -11.18
C SER A 156 -11.19 -0.63 -12.07
N TYR A 157 -9.93 -0.86 -12.44
CA TYR A 157 -9.19 0.05 -13.33
C TYR A 157 -9.82 0.13 -14.72
N ALA A 158 -10.16 -1.02 -15.30
CA ALA A 158 -10.80 -1.09 -16.61
C ALA A 158 -12.17 -0.38 -16.65
N GLU A 159 -12.93 -0.42 -15.55
CA GLU A 159 -14.18 0.32 -15.44
C GLU A 159 -13.93 1.83 -15.29
N ASN A 160 -12.95 2.23 -14.51
CA ASN A 160 -12.58 3.64 -14.35
C ASN A 160 -12.05 4.24 -15.66
N GLU A 161 -11.26 3.49 -16.45
CA GLU A 161 -10.77 3.94 -17.76
C GLU A 161 -11.92 4.32 -18.71
N LYS A 162 -13.07 3.66 -18.63
CA LYS A 162 -14.25 4.00 -19.43
C LYS A 162 -14.86 5.36 -19.06
N LEU A 163 -14.66 5.81 -17.84
CA LEU A 163 -15.17 7.08 -17.32
C LEU A 163 -14.19 8.23 -17.56
N ILE A 164 -12.90 7.93 -17.74
CA ILE A 164 -11.84 8.91 -17.98
C ILE A 164 -11.71 9.12 -19.49
N HIS A 165 -12.38 10.16 -20.02
CA HIS A 165 -12.35 10.46 -21.46
C HIS A 165 -11.10 11.22 -21.90
N ASN A 166 -10.27 11.70 -21.00
CA ASN A 166 -9.07 12.46 -21.31
C ASN A 166 -7.94 12.12 -20.36
N TYR A 167 -6.89 11.47 -20.87
CA TYR A 167 -5.70 11.07 -20.12
C TYR A 167 -4.77 12.22 -19.73
N GLU A 168 -5.06 13.44 -20.17
CA GLU A 168 -4.29 14.64 -19.81
C GLU A 168 -4.76 15.26 -18.49
N THR A 169 -5.83 14.74 -17.88
CA THR A 169 -6.40 15.25 -16.64
C THR A 169 -5.87 14.53 -15.41
N ALA A 170 -5.52 15.29 -14.37
CA ALA A 170 -5.21 14.75 -13.07
C ALA A 170 -6.48 14.23 -12.39
N LEU A 171 -6.38 13.10 -11.70
CA LEU A 171 -7.45 12.57 -10.85
C LEU A 171 -7.23 13.07 -9.41
N ALA A 172 -8.24 13.73 -8.86
CA ALA A 172 -8.25 14.10 -7.45
C ALA A 172 -8.83 12.95 -6.62
N ALA A 173 -8.10 12.50 -5.59
CA ALA A 173 -8.58 11.56 -4.58
C ALA A 173 -8.80 12.32 -3.27
N PRO A 174 -10.00 12.91 -3.04
CA PRO A 174 -10.29 13.66 -1.84
C PRO A 174 -10.53 12.71 -0.67
N GLY A 175 -9.56 12.51 0.19
CA GLY A 175 -9.71 11.72 1.39
C GLY A 175 -8.42 11.05 1.84
N PRO A 176 -8.36 10.58 3.10
CA PRO A 176 -7.20 9.85 3.59
C PRO A 176 -7.06 8.51 2.86
N LEU A 177 -5.83 8.14 2.52
CA LEU A 177 -5.52 6.87 1.83
C LEU A 177 -6.10 5.63 2.56
N ALA A 178 -6.23 5.70 3.87
CA ALA A 178 -6.81 4.62 4.68
C ALA A 178 -8.31 4.38 4.41
N HIS A 179 -9.00 5.31 3.76
CA HIS A 179 -10.45 5.25 3.51
C HIS A 179 -10.82 5.34 2.02
N SER A 180 -9.87 5.52 1.13
CA SER A 180 -10.10 5.95 -0.26
C SER A 180 -10.09 4.85 -1.31
N LEU A 181 -9.98 3.60 -0.90
CA LEU A 181 -9.80 2.50 -1.87
C LEU A 181 -10.93 1.52 -1.86
#